data_9e28dbe8b54cd7af2c238957dfc45fcf
#
_entry.id   9e28dbe8b54cd7af2c238957dfc45fcf
#
_cell.length_a   1.000
_cell.length_b   1.000
_cell.length_c   1.000
_cell.angle_alpha   90.00
_cell.angle_beta   90.00
_cell.angle_gamma   90.00
#
_symmetry.space_group_name_H-M   'P 1'
#
loop_
_entity.id
_entity.type
_entity.pdbx_description
1 polymer ?
#
loop_
_entity_poly.entity_id
_entity_poly.type
_entity_poly.pdbx_seq_one_letter_code
_entity_poly.pdbx_strand_id
1 'polypeptide(L)'
;MQLIENKEEIYTKCIKSINNAHSKDKLKAISATLFDSFENWIFCGFYFKKDNQLFIGDYKALKIPCSPINFEGVCGAAIKENEILNIPDVKKFPGHIICDPNSKSEICVPFKIHSTNFVLDIDSNKLDNFDEIDCRFLTKIIKNL
;
A
#
# COMPACT_ATOMS: atom_id res chain seq x y z
N MET A 1 -11.57 -22.09 -22.29
CA MET A 1 -10.52 -22.06 -21.27
C MET A 1 -10.35 -20.61 -20.76
N GLN A 2 -10.48 -20.41 -19.48
CA GLN A 2 -10.31 -19.09 -18.89
C GLN A 2 -8.81 -18.84 -18.66
N LEU A 3 -8.30 -17.75 -19.24
CA LEU A 3 -6.92 -17.34 -19.02
C LEU A 3 -6.83 -16.57 -17.69
N ILE A 4 -5.97 -17.03 -16.81
CA ILE A 4 -5.68 -16.34 -15.55
C ILE A 4 -4.53 -15.38 -15.80
N GLU A 5 -4.76 -14.09 -15.60
CA GLU A 5 -3.71 -13.09 -15.72
C GLU A 5 -2.69 -13.27 -14.59
N ASN A 6 -1.41 -13.20 -14.93
CA ASN A 6 -0.38 -13.19 -13.92
C ASN A 6 -0.26 -11.79 -13.32
N LYS A 7 0.45 -11.71 -12.21
CA LYS A 7 0.60 -10.47 -11.45
C LYS A 7 1.23 -9.33 -12.28
N GLU A 8 2.21 -9.64 -13.12
CA GLU A 8 2.87 -8.64 -13.98
C GLU A 8 1.90 -8.02 -14.97
N GLU A 9 1.04 -8.83 -15.60
CA GLU A 9 0.03 -8.36 -16.53
C GLU A 9 -0.97 -7.43 -15.84
N ILE A 10 -1.39 -7.79 -14.64
CA ILE A 10 -2.33 -6.99 -13.85
C ILE A 10 -1.71 -5.62 -13.54
N TYR A 11 -0.47 -5.60 -13.06
CA TYR A 11 0.23 -4.34 -12.78
C TYR A 11 0.42 -3.48 -14.03
N THR A 12 0.75 -4.09 -15.15
CA THR A 12 0.94 -3.37 -16.42
C THR A 12 -0.34 -2.65 -16.83
N LYS A 13 -1.48 -3.29 -16.70
CA LYS A 13 -2.78 -2.66 -16.95
C LYS A 13 -3.08 -1.54 -15.96
N CYS A 14 -2.77 -1.75 -14.70
CA CYS A 14 -2.93 -0.72 -13.66
C CYS A 14 -2.12 0.54 -13.99
N ILE A 15 -0.87 0.37 -14.40
CA ILE A 15 0.01 1.49 -14.73
C ILE A 15 -0.57 2.32 -15.87
N LYS A 16 -1.11 1.68 -16.91
CA LYS A 16 -1.75 2.40 -18.01
C LYS A 16 -2.93 3.24 -17.53
N SER A 17 -3.77 2.68 -16.69
CA SER A 17 -4.93 3.38 -16.13
C SER A 17 -4.49 4.54 -15.23
N ILE A 18 -3.50 4.31 -14.38
CA ILE A 18 -2.96 5.33 -13.47
C ILE A 18 -2.35 6.48 -14.25
N ASN A 19 -1.61 6.20 -15.32
CA ASN A 19 -0.96 7.23 -16.13
C ASN A 19 -1.94 8.17 -16.82
N ASN A 20 -3.19 7.73 -17.03
CA ASN A 20 -4.23 8.56 -17.60
C ASN A 20 -4.91 9.49 -16.59
N ALA A 21 -4.64 9.33 -15.31
CA ALA A 21 -5.24 10.17 -14.28
C ALA A 21 -4.53 11.52 -14.20
N HIS A 22 -5.28 12.57 -13.84
CA HIS A 22 -4.72 13.87 -13.56
C HIS A 22 -3.71 13.83 -12.43
N SER A 23 -2.67 14.65 -12.50
CA SER A 23 -1.61 14.66 -11.48
C SER A 23 -2.14 14.87 -10.06
N LYS A 24 -3.16 15.73 -9.90
CA LYS A 24 -3.80 15.98 -8.59
C LYS A 24 -4.57 14.77 -8.06
N ASP A 25 -4.95 13.84 -8.93
CA ASP A 25 -5.75 12.65 -8.58
C ASP A 25 -4.92 11.37 -8.60
N LYS A 26 -3.58 11.45 -8.73
CA LYS A 26 -2.73 10.28 -8.87
C LYS A 26 -2.81 9.34 -7.68
N LEU A 27 -2.75 9.85 -6.45
CA LEU A 27 -2.81 8.99 -5.27
C LEU A 27 -4.16 8.28 -5.17
N LYS A 28 -5.24 8.99 -5.47
CA LYS A 28 -6.58 8.41 -5.51
C LYS A 28 -6.68 7.33 -6.59
N ALA A 29 -6.15 7.61 -7.79
CA ALA A 29 -6.15 6.66 -8.90
C ALA A 29 -5.35 5.41 -8.57
N ILE A 30 -4.18 5.56 -7.95
CA ILE A 30 -3.33 4.44 -7.55
C ILE A 30 -4.09 3.54 -6.57
N SER A 31 -4.61 4.11 -5.48
CA SER A 31 -5.28 3.31 -4.46
C SER A 31 -6.51 2.57 -5.00
N ALA A 32 -7.35 3.25 -5.78
CA ALA A 32 -8.56 2.63 -6.34
C ALA A 32 -8.24 1.58 -7.41
N THR A 33 -7.36 1.90 -8.35
CA THR A 33 -7.02 1.01 -9.45
C THR A 33 -6.37 -0.28 -8.96
N LEU A 34 -5.41 -0.15 -8.04
CA LEU A 34 -4.74 -1.31 -7.49
C LEU A 34 -5.68 -2.17 -6.65
N PHE A 35 -6.45 -1.53 -5.76
CA PHE A 35 -7.40 -2.27 -4.92
C PHE A 35 -8.39 -3.07 -5.76
N ASP A 36 -8.94 -2.48 -6.80
CA ASP A 36 -9.95 -3.12 -7.66
C ASP A 36 -9.37 -4.23 -8.53
N SER A 37 -8.06 -4.28 -8.71
CA SER A 37 -7.39 -5.21 -9.62
C SER A 37 -6.88 -6.48 -8.95
N PHE A 38 -6.73 -6.48 -7.63
CA PHE A 38 -6.19 -7.63 -6.91
C PHE A 38 -7.19 -8.20 -5.92
N GLU A 39 -7.33 -9.53 -5.95
CA GLU A 39 -8.12 -10.26 -4.97
C GLU A 39 -7.36 -10.31 -3.63
N ASN A 40 -8.08 -10.51 -2.56
CA ASN A 40 -7.54 -10.64 -1.21
C ASN A 40 -6.90 -9.38 -0.62
N TRP A 41 -6.90 -8.27 -1.34
CA TRP A 41 -6.50 -6.97 -0.78
C TRP A 41 -7.69 -6.38 -0.04
N ILE A 42 -7.50 -6.05 1.23
CA ILE A 42 -8.56 -5.49 2.07
C ILE A 42 -8.39 -4.00 2.32
N PHE A 43 -7.19 -3.48 2.03
CA PHE A 43 -6.85 -2.06 2.13
C PHE A 43 -5.75 -1.73 1.13
N CYS A 44 -5.89 -0.61 0.46
CA CYS A 44 -4.83 -0.02 -0.37
C CYS A 44 -4.94 1.49 -0.25
N GLY A 45 -3.94 2.13 0.35
CA GLY A 45 -4.02 3.57 0.56
C GLY A 45 -2.73 4.18 1.05
N PHE A 46 -2.80 5.49 1.25
CA PHE A 46 -1.66 6.30 1.62
C PHE A 46 -1.84 6.88 3.00
N TYR A 47 -0.79 6.77 3.80
CA TYR A 47 -0.66 7.53 5.05
C TYR A 47 0.43 8.57 4.87
N PHE A 48 0.29 9.69 5.56
CA PHE A 48 1.33 10.72 5.58
C PHE A 48 1.68 11.07 7.03
N LYS A 49 2.96 11.38 7.24
CA LYS A 49 3.47 11.70 8.56
C LYS A 49 3.25 13.18 8.87
N LYS A 50 2.64 13.45 10.02
CA LYS A 50 2.53 14.77 10.60
C LYS A 50 2.80 14.64 12.09
N ASP A 51 3.79 15.41 12.58
CA ASP A 51 4.29 15.26 13.94
C ASP A 51 4.79 13.82 14.11
N ASN A 52 4.36 13.10 15.12
CA ASN A 52 4.80 11.73 15.35
C ASN A 52 3.70 10.70 15.08
N GLN A 53 2.79 11.04 14.18
CA GLN A 53 1.65 10.18 13.83
C GLN A 53 1.50 10.09 12.31
N LEU A 54 0.72 9.11 11.88
CA LEU A 54 0.37 8.91 10.47
C LEU A 54 -1.13 9.14 10.29
N PHE A 55 -1.47 9.95 9.31
CA PHE A 55 -2.85 10.30 8.97
C PHE A 55 -3.23 9.72 7.63
N ILE A 56 -4.46 9.28 7.51
CA ILE A 56 -4.96 8.69 6.26
C ILE A 56 -5.08 9.75 5.17
N GLY A 57 -4.58 9.41 3.97
CA GLY A 57 -4.80 10.17 2.75
C GLY A 57 -5.80 9.45 1.86
N ASP A 58 -5.54 9.40 0.55
CA ASP A 58 -6.38 8.65 -0.38
C ASP A 58 -6.29 7.16 -0.12
N TYR A 59 -7.42 6.46 -0.14
CA TYR A 59 -7.46 5.03 0.07
C TYR A 59 -8.70 4.39 -0.54
N LYS A 60 -8.65 3.07 -0.70
CA LYS A 60 -9.81 2.23 -0.95
C LYS A 60 -9.69 0.97 -0.09
N ALA A 61 -10.77 0.59 0.59
CA ALA A 61 -10.74 -0.49 1.56
C ALA A 61 -12.12 -1.07 1.79
N LEU A 62 -12.15 -2.27 2.39
CA LEU A 62 -13.41 -2.90 2.81
C LEU A 62 -13.97 -2.26 4.08
N LYS A 63 -13.12 -1.67 4.91
CA LYS A 63 -13.50 -1.03 6.17
C LYS A 63 -12.85 0.34 6.28
N ILE A 64 -13.45 1.22 7.07
CA ILE A 64 -12.88 2.53 7.37
C ILE A 64 -11.54 2.33 8.11
N PRO A 65 -10.45 2.93 7.62
CA PRO A 65 -9.14 2.76 8.25
C PRO A 65 -9.02 3.53 9.56
N CYS A 66 -8.06 3.10 10.39
CA CYS A 66 -7.66 3.85 11.56
C CYS A 66 -6.94 5.12 11.15
N SER A 67 -7.25 6.25 11.77
CA SER A 67 -6.52 7.50 11.57
C SER A 67 -6.80 8.48 12.72
N PRO A 68 -5.78 9.10 13.32
CA PRO A 68 -4.36 8.82 13.08
C PRO A 68 -3.90 7.49 13.68
N ILE A 69 -2.78 6.98 13.20
CA ILE A 69 -2.12 5.81 13.77
C ILE A 69 -0.74 6.17 14.32
N ASN A 70 -0.28 5.36 15.27
CA ASN A 70 1.03 5.51 15.89
C ASN A 70 2.14 5.23 14.88
N PHE A 71 3.25 5.96 14.98
CA PHE A 71 4.41 5.81 14.10
C PHE A 71 5.22 4.54 14.35
N GLU A 72 4.92 3.77 15.40
CA GLU A 72 5.67 2.59 15.78
C GLU A 72 5.28 1.29 15.05
N GLY A 73 4.27 1.32 14.16
CA GLY A 73 3.84 0.15 13.39
C GLY A 73 4.68 -0.07 12.13
N VAL A 74 4.17 -0.92 11.24
CA VAL A 74 4.86 -1.27 9.98
C VAL A 74 5.07 -0.04 9.09
N CYS A 75 4.06 0.79 8.93
CA CYS A 75 4.14 2.01 8.12
C CYS A 75 5.21 2.97 8.64
N GLY A 76 5.24 3.19 9.94
CA GLY A 76 6.26 4.04 10.56
C GLY A 76 7.66 3.48 10.40
N ALA A 77 7.81 2.17 10.55
CA ALA A 77 9.09 1.50 10.35
C ALA A 77 9.59 1.64 8.91
N ALA A 78 8.70 1.52 7.91
CA ALA A 78 9.05 1.71 6.51
C ALA A 78 9.59 3.12 6.25
N ILE A 79 8.93 4.14 6.79
CA ILE A 79 9.37 5.52 6.66
C ILE A 79 10.72 5.73 7.36
N LYS A 80 10.87 5.23 8.58
CA LYS A 80 12.08 5.39 9.38
C LYS A 80 13.29 4.75 8.69
N GLU A 81 13.12 3.54 8.16
CA GLU A 81 14.19 2.81 7.48
C GLU A 81 14.36 3.25 6.02
N ASN A 82 13.39 3.97 5.47
CA ASN A 82 13.33 4.36 4.05
C ASN A 82 13.46 3.16 3.12
N GLU A 83 12.77 2.08 3.47
CA GLU A 83 12.79 0.81 2.72
C GLU A 83 11.41 0.21 2.64
N ILE A 84 11.16 -0.54 1.57
CA ILE A 84 9.94 -1.34 1.45
C ILE A 84 9.98 -2.42 2.52
N LEU A 85 8.88 -2.54 3.27
CA LEU A 85 8.70 -3.63 4.21
C LEU A 85 7.60 -4.57 3.69
N ASN A 86 7.99 -5.80 3.44
CA ASN A 86 7.06 -6.87 3.07
C ASN A 86 6.93 -7.80 4.28
N ILE A 87 5.76 -7.80 4.89
CA ILE A 87 5.48 -8.53 6.13
C ILE A 87 4.58 -9.72 5.81
N PRO A 88 5.15 -10.94 5.75
CA PRO A 88 4.37 -12.14 5.39
C PRO A 88 3.29 -12.49 6.40
N ASP A 89 3.51 -12.17 7.67
CA ASP A 89 2.56 -12.42 8.76
C ASP A 89 2.60 -11.26 9.74
N VAL A 90 1.55 -10.44 9.71
CA VAL A 90 1.48 -9.22 10.54
C VAL A 90 1.51 -9.52 12.03
N LYS A 91 1.05 -10.70 12.44
CA LYS A 91 1.06 -11.10 13.86
C LYS A 91 2.48 -11.25 14.41
N LYS A 92 3.45 -11.47 13.53
CA LYS A 92 4.85 -11.63 13.91
C LYS A 92 5.63 -10.33 13.92
N PHE A 93 5.02 -9.23 13.48
CA PHE A 93 5.70 -7.93 13.48
C PHE A 93 5.51 -7.24 14.83
N PRO A 94 6.59 -6.94 15.58
CA PRO A 94 6.48 -6.25 16.85
C PRO A 94 5.90 -4.85 16.68
N GLY A 95 4.87 -4.52 17.46
CA GLY A 95 4.23 -3.21 17.39
C GLY A 95 3.23 -3.04 16.26
N HIS A 96 2.85 -4.14 15.59
CA HIS A 96 1.83 -4.06 14.53
C HIS A 96 0.52 -3.48 15.07
N ILE A 97 0.00 -2.50 14.32
CA ILE A 97 -1.28 -1.84 14.67
C ILE A 97 -2.41 -2.61 14.00
N ILE A 98 -3.29 -3.19 14.81
CA ILE A 98 -4.44 -3.97 14.31
C ILE A 98 -5.62 -3.04 14.07
N CYS A 99 -5.81 -2.63 12.81
CA CYS A 99 -6.99 -1.85 12.39
C CYS A 99 -8.07 -2.74 11.80
N ASP A 100 -7.68 -3.83 11.14
CA ASP A 100 -8.59 -4.83 10.60
C ASP A 100 -8.10 -6.21 11.07
N PRO A 101 -8.92 -6.94 11.87
CA PRO A 101 -8.52 -8.26 12.34
C PRO A 101 -8.37 -9.30 11.23
N ASN A 102 -8.87 -9.00 10.03
CA ASN A 102 -8.72 -9.87 8.86
C ASN A 102 -7.38 -9.69 8.15
N SER A 103 -6.59 -8.68 8.52
CA SER A 103 -5.27 -8.46 7.93
C SER A 103 -4.33 -9.61 8.32
N LYS A 104 -3.70 -10.21 7.31
CA LYS A 104 -2.76 -11.33 7.48
C LYS A 104 -1.35 -10.97 7.06
N SER A 105 -1.21 -10.28 5.92
CA SER A 105 0.07 -9.81 5.41
C SER A 105 -0.05 -8.36 4.96
N GLU A 106 1.09 -7.68 4.86
CA GLU A 106 1.14 -6.27 4.58
C GLU A 106 2.39 -5.90 3.81
N ILE A 107 2.29 -4.93 2.90
CA ILE A 107 3.45 -4.33 2.25
C ILE A 107 3.34 -2.81 2.37
N CYS A 108 4.44 -2.17 2.75
CA CYS A 108 4.55 -0.72 2.90
C CYS A 108 5.67 -0.18 2.03
N VAL A 109 5.37 0.84 1.22
CA VAL A 109 6.33 1.47 0.32
C VAL A 109 6.47 2.94 0.71
N PRO A 110 7.61 3.34 1.32
CA PRO A 110 7.80 4.72 1.75
C PRO A 110 8.24 5.62 0.58
N PHE A 111 7.84 6.88 0.63
CA PHE A 111 8.27 7.88 -0.35
C PHE A 111 8.03 9.28 0.20
N LYS A 112 8.49 10.30 -0.53
CA LYS A 112 8.28 11.70 -0.17
C LYS A 112 7.61 12.44 -1.31
N ILE A 113 6.70 13.33 -0.97
CA ILE A 113 6.21 14.37 -1.87
C ILE A 113 6.62 15.69 -1.25
N HIS A 114 7.49 16.42 -1.95
CA HIS A 114 8.19 17.58 -1.38
C HIS A 114 8.93 17.13 -0.12
N SER A 115 8.66 17.68 1.03
CA SER A 115 9.33 17.29 2.28
C SER A 115 8.45 16.42 3.19
N THR A 116 7.26 16.03 2.74
CA THR A 116 6.34 15.22 3.53
C THR A 116 6.60 13.72 3.29
N ASN A 117 6.74 12.97 4.38
CA ASN A 117 6.86 11.52 4.32
C ASN A 117 5.49 10.86 4.12
N PHE A 118 5.40 10.04 3.08
CA PHE A 118 4.25 9.22 2.77
C PHE A 118 4.62 7.75 2.79
N VAL A 119 3.62 6.91 2.92
CA VAL A 119 3.77 5.47 2.74
C VAL A 119 2.54 4.95 1.99
N LEU A 120 2.78 4.14 0.96
CA LEU A 120 1.73 3.34 0.36
C LEU A 120 1.61 2.06 1.19
N ASP A 121 0.45 1.87 1.80
CA ASP A 121 0.14 0.73 2.66
C ASP A 121 -0.89 -0.17 1.99
N ILE A 122 -0.58 -1.45 1.91
CA ILE A 122 -1.48 -2.45 1.34
C ILE A 122 -1.58 -3.63 2.29
N ASP A 123 -2.81 -3.97 2.67
CA ASP A 123 -3.10 -5.10 3.55
C ASP A 123 -3.87 -6.17 2.81
N SER A 124 -3.54 -7.43 3.09
CA SER A 124 -4.18 -8.60 2.51
C SER A 124 -4.76 -9.49 3.60
N ASN A 125 -5.87 -10.16 3.29
CA ASN A 125 -6.47 -11.18 4.17
C ASN A 125 -5.84 -12.55 3.97
N LYS A 126 -4.73 -12.64 3.25
CA LYS A 126 -4.01 -13.87 2.94
C LYS A 126 -2.58 -13.74 3.46
N LEU A 127 -2.06 -14.79 4.10
CA LEU A 127 -0.66 -14.84 4.53
C LEU A 127 0.26 -14.82 3.32
N ASP A 128 1.41 -14.16 3.45
CA ASP A 128 2.49 -14.14 2.47
C ASP A 128 2.00 -13.78 1.05
N ASN A 129 1.15 -12.76 0.95
CA ASN A 129 0.48 -12.42 -0.30
C ASN A 129 1.28 -11.49 -1.21
N PHE A 130 2.42 -10.98 -0.76
CA PHE A 130 3.25 -10.05 -1.53
C PHE A 130 4.64 -10.65 -1.79
N ASP A 131 5.14 -10.48 -3.00
CA ASP A 131 6.44 -11.01 -3.42
C ASP A 131 7.29 -9.92 -4.11
N GLU A 132 8.38 -10.32 -4.76
CA GLU A 132 9.27 -9.40 -5.45
C GLU A 132 8.59 -8.67 -6.60
N ILE A 133 7.61 -9.29 -7.25
CA ILE A 133 6.87 -8.65 -8.34
C ILE A 133 6.12 -7.43 -7.78
N ASP A 134 5.46 -7.58 -6.63
CA ASP A 134 4.80 -6.45 -5.98
C ASP A 134 5.79 -5.34 -5.63
N CYS A 135 6.91 -5.71 -5.03
CA CYS A 135 7.95 -4.72 -4.67
C CYS A 135 8.43 -3.94 -5.89
N ARG A 136 8.70 -4.64 -7.00
CA ARG A 136 9.21 -4.04 -8.23
C ARG A 136 8.19 -3.09 -8.86
N PHE A 137 6.95 -3.53 -9.02
CA PHE A 137 5.93 -2.72 -9.68
C PHE A 137 5.43 -1.57 -8.80
N LEU A 138 5.29 -1.79 -7.50
CA LEU A 138 4.89 -0.71 -6.59
C LEU A 138 5.97 0.37 -6.52
N THR A 139 7.24 -0.01 -6.50
CA THR A 139 8.36 0.93 -6.59
C THR A 139 8.26 1.77 -7.86
N LYS A 140 8.01 1.11 -9.00
CA LYS A 140 7.88 1.78 -10.30
C LYS A 140 6.72 2.79 -10.30
N ILE A 141 5.58 2.40 -9.76
CA ILE A 141 4.39 3.26 -9.66
C ILE A 141 4.72 4.51 -8.82
N ILE A 142 5.35 4.31 -7.67
CA ILE A 142 5.69 5.40 -6.75
C ILE A 142 6.74 6.33 -7.34
N LYS A 143 7.73 5.81 -8.05
CA LYS A 143 8.78 6.64 -8.68
C LYS A 143 8.25 7.55 -9.77
N ASN A 144 7.10 7.24 -10.33
CA ASN A 144 6.49 8.03 -11.40
C ASN A 144 5.49 9.07 -10.87
N LEU A 145 5.43 9.26 -9.57
CA LEU A 145 4.62 10.32 -8.95
C LEU A 145 5.19 11.71 -9.17
#